data_6cd6043661cf7fb5af5572b7c42d58ea
#
_entry.id   6cd6043661cf7fb5af5572b7c42d58ea
#
_cell.length_a   1.000
_cell.length_b   1.000
_cell.length_c   1.000
_cell.angle_alpha   90.00
_cell.angle_beta   90.00
_cell.angle_gamma   90.00
#
_symmetry.space_group_name_H-M   'P 1'
#
loop_
_entity.id
_entity.type
_entity.pdbx_description
1 polymer ?
#
loop_
_entity_poly.entity_id
_entity_poly.type
_entity_poly.pdbx_seq_one_letter_code
_entity_poly.pdbx_strand_id
1 'polypeptide(L)'
;MPLVVNGRVVRAAGYQSGAVRPDYRGQGLYRTLMKRAFDWAERGGFEAGILLTDKPGLYEPYGFRTIPQFKFYGAAPQADLPVPRARDLDLKQTADLHMVQIALDTRQPVSETFSVVRQKEMFLLNAHFDPDIRLSLLAEDDAVIAWKPQGQTSLQILDVAARNVPPLGHIVASLGPNFQNAEVFFPPDRLDWKGAARPHQGDCVLMVRGLEPASLTQPFMLSPLADF
;
A
#
# COMPACT_ATOMS: atom_id res chain seq x y z
N MET A 1 3.70 11.70 -4.54
CA MET A 1 2.81 10.55 -4.29
C MET A 1 1.42 11.07 -3.96
N PRO A 2 0.37 10.81 -4.75
CA PRO A 2 -1.00 11.13 -4.37
C PRO A 2 -1.54 10.05 -3.43
N LEU A 3 -2.11 10.51 -2.29
CA LEU A 3 -2.82 9.68 -1.33
C LEU A 3 -4.31 10.00 -1.41
N VAL A 4 -5.17 9.01 -1.21
CA VAL A 4 -6.56 9.24 -0.85
C VAL A 4 -6.66 9.16 0.67
N VAL A 5 -7.31 10.15 1.27
CA VAL A 5 -7.60 10.20 2.70
C VAL A 5 -9.04 10.66 2.87
N ASN A 6 -9.92 9.76 3.31
CA ASN A 6 -11.37 10.00 3.44
C ASN A 6 -12.00 10.61 2.16
N GLY A 7 -11.74 9.98 1.01
CA GLY A 7 -12.24 10.41 -0.29
C GLY A 7 -11.56 11.64 -0.91
N ARG A 8 -10.65 12.29 -0.18
CA ARG A 8 -9.92 13.46 -0.68
C ARG A 8 -8.54 13.04 -1.18
N VAL A 9 -8.16 13.51 -2.37
CA VAL A 9 -6.79 13.34 -2.87
C VAL A 9 -5.87 14.37 -2.23
N VAL A 10 -4.80 13.89 -1.60
CA VAL A 10 -3.76 14.68 -0.94
C VAL A 10 -2.44 14.47 -1.67
N ARG A 11 -1.74 15.55 -2.00
CA ARG A 11 -0.38 15.47 -2.56
C ARG A 11 0.63 15.31 -1.43
N ALA A 12 1.16 14.10 -1.25
CA ALA A 12 2.15 13.81 -0.24
C ALA A 12 3.57 13.69 -0.84
N ALA A 13 4.56 14.20 -0.12
CA ALA A 13 5.98 13.97 -0.37
C ALA A 13 6.43 12.73 0.43
N GLY A 14 6.97 11.72 -0.24
CA GLY A 14 7.62 10.57 0.40
C GLY A 14 9.09 10.91 0.72
N TYR A 15 9.52 10.65 1.95
CA TYR A 15 10.90 10.89 2.39
C TYR A 15 11.56 9.55 2.68
N GLN A 16 12.59 9.21 1.90
CA GLN A 16 13.30 7.94 2.05
C GLN A 16 14.80 8.11 1.83
N SER A 17 15.58 7.12 2.26
CA SER A 17 17.00 6.96 1.95
C SER A 17 17.89 8.14 2.31
N GLY A 18 17.47 8.98 3.25
CA GLY A 18 18.27 10.10 3.73
C GLY A 18 19.46 9.60 4.54
N ALA A 19 20.70 9.87 4.09
CA ALA A 19 21.91 9.43 4.76
C ALA A 19 23.02 10.50 4.75
N VAL A 20 23.87 10.46 5.77
CA VAL A 20 25.10 11.23 5.84
C VAL A 20 26.27 10.25 6.00
N ARG A 21 27.28 10.41 5.14
CA ARG A 21 28.49 9.59 5.21
C ARG A 21 29.10 9.69 6.62
N PRO A 22 29.65 8.58 7.17
CA PRO A 22 30.16 8.56 8.54
C PRO A 22 31.10 9.71 8.89
N ASP A 23 32.05 10.01 7.98
CA ASP A 23 33.07 11.05 8.16
C ASP A 23 32.50 12.48 8.25
N TYR A 24 31.25 12.69 7.86
CA TYR A 24 30.57 13.96 7.85
C TYR A 24 29.42 14.05 8.88
N ARG A 25 29.27 13.05 9.74
CA ARG A 25 28.28 13.06 10.80
C ARG A 25 28.62 14.08 11.89
N GLY A 26 27.63 14.46 12.70
CA GLY A 26 27.81 15.45 13.78
C GLY A 26 27.83 16.92 13.33
N GLN A 27 27.84 17.20 12.03
CA GLN A 27 27.92 18.57 11.47
C GLN A 27 26.55 19.19 11.12
N GLY A 28 25.44 18.56 11.50
CA GLY A 28 24.09 19.07 11.22
C GLY A 28 23.64 18.94 9.75
N LEU A 29 24.40 18.21 8.91
CA LEU A 29 24.12 18.10 7.47
C LEU A 29 22.75 17.44 7.20
N TYR A 30 22.37 16.41 7.99
CA TYR A 30 21.05 15.79 7.83
C TYR A 30 19.91 16.79 8.08
N ARG A 31 20.05 17.64 9.11
CA ARG A 31 19.08 18.70 9.38
C ARG A 31 18.98 19.69 8.21
N THR A 32 20.11 20.07 7.63
CA THR A 32 20.15 20.96 6.46
C THR A 32 19.48 20.32 5.25
N LEU A 33 19.74 19.01 5.02
CA LEU A 33 19.11 18.26 3.94
C LEU A 33 17.59 18.20 4.12
N MET A 34 17.11 17.84 5.31
CA MET A 34 15.68 17.77 5.60
C MET A 34 14.98 19.13 5.42
N LYS A 35 15.59 20.22 5.90
CA LYS A 35 15.03 21.57 5.68
C LYS A 35 14.87 21.88 4.19
N ARG A 36 15.90 21.61 3.38
CA ARG A 36 15.84 21.82 1.93
C ARG A 36 14.77 20.96 1.26
N ALA A 37 14.61 19.73 1.70
CA ALA A 37 13.56 18.84 1.21
C ALA A 37 12.15 19.35 1.55
N PHE A 38 11.97 19.90 2.76
CA PHE A 38 10.70 20.52 3.15
C PHE A 38 10.41 21.79 2.35
N ASP A 39 11.38 22.66 2.19
CA ASP A 39 11.25 23.89 1.39
C ASP A 39 10.90 23.58 -0.07
N TRP A 40 11.47 22.51 -0.60
CA TRP A 40 11.15 22.04 -1.95
C TRP A 40 9.72 21.49 -2.03
N ALA A 41 9.32 20.66 -1.08
CA ALA A 41 7.99 20.09 -1.04
C ALA A 41 6.91 21.18 -0.88
N GLU A 42 7.13 22.16 0.01
CA GLU A 42 6.22 23.28 0.22
C GLU A 42 6.06 24.12 -1.04
N ARG A 43 7.16 24.50 -1.70
CA ARG A 43 7.12 25.21 -2.99
C ARG A 43 6.47 24.40 -4.10
N GLY A 44 6.59 23.05 -4.05
CA GLY A 44 5.94 22.15 -4.97
C GLY A 44 4.44 21.93 -4.68
N GLY A 45 3.88 22.56 -3.64
CA GLY A 45 2.48 22.42 -3.26
C GLY A 45 2.14 21.05 -2.70
N PHE A 46 3.11 20.38 -2.05
CA PHE A 46 2.81 19.15 -1.30
C PHE A 46 2.15 19.51 0.03
N GLU A 47 1.04 18.85 0.32
CA GLU A 47 0.21 19.12 1.50
C GLU A 47 0.65 18.29 2.71
N ALA A 48 1.27 17.15 2.46
CA ALA A 48 1.68 16.20 3.49
C ALA A 48 3.09 15.65 3.22
N GLY A 49 3.73 15.20 4.29
CA GLY A 49 4.93 14.37 4.25
C GLY A 49 4.65 13.00 4.85
N ILE A 50 5.22 11.97 4.25
CA ILE A 50 5.07 10.58 4.71
C ILE A 50 6.43 9.89 4.65
N LEU A 51 6.71 9.04 5.64
CA LEU A 51 7.91 8.20 5.67
C LEU A 51 7.67 6.92 6.51
N LEU A 52 8.50 5.93 6.25
CA LEU A 52 8.63 4.71 7.05
C LEU A 52 10.01 4.71 7.72
N THR A 53 10.07 4.35 9.01
CA THR A 53 11.33 4.38 9.77
C THR A 53 11.31 3.46 10.99
N ASP A 54 12.48 2.90 11.31
CA ASP A 54 12.78 2.24 12.57
C ASP A 54 13.22 3.23 13.69
N LYS A 55 13.38 4.53 13.36
CA LYS A 55 13.90 5.58 14.24
C LYS A 55 13.00 6.81 14.28
N PRO A 56 11.78 6.71 14.80
CA PRO A 56 10.80 7.80 14.77
C PRO A 56 11.30 9.09 15.44
N GLY A 57 12.06 8.99 16.53
CA GLY A 57 12.63 10.14 17.24
C GLY A 57 13.52 11.06 16.39
N LEU A 58 14.04 10.59 15.25
CA LEU A 58 14.78 11.45 14.32
C LEU A 58 13.87 12.44 13.55
N TYR A 59 12.58 12.11 13.41
CA TYR A 59 11.64 12.85 12.56
C TYR A 59 10.60 13.64 13.35
N GLU A 60 10.37 13.31 14.62
CA GLU A 60 9.48 14.06 15.50
C GLU A 60 9.83 15.57 15.58
N PRO A 61 11.12 15.98 15.67
CA PRO A 61 11.50 17.40 15.69
C PRO A 61 11.11 18.17 14.42
N TYR A 62 10.77 17.46 13.34
CA TYR A 62 10.31 18.05 12.08
C TYR A 62 8.78 18.04 11.92
N GLY A 63 8.05 17.68 12.99
CA GLY A 63 6.59 17.65 13.01
C GLY A 63 5.97 16.38 12.42
N PHE A 64 6.77 15.33 12.22
CA PHE A 64 6.24 14.01 11.93
C PHE A 64 5.72 13.35 13.20
N ARG A 65 4.65 12.60 13.07
CA ARG A 65 4.08 11.79 14.14
C ARG A 65 3.85 10.37 13.65
N THR A 66 4.06 9.41 14.52
CA THR A 66 3.75 8.00 14.25
C THR A 66 2.24 7.80 14.16
N ILE A 67 1.82 7.07 13.12
CA ILE A 67 0.43 6.69 12.91
C ILE A 67 0.34 5.17 13.01
N PRO A 68 -0.52 4.63 13.88
CA PRO A 68 -0.73 3.20 13.97
C PRO A 68 -1.36 2.67 12.69
N GLN A 69 -0.86 1.52 12.23
CA GLN A 69 -1.37 0.83 11.07
C GLN A 69 -2.16 -0.41 11.47
N PHE A 70 -3.17 -0.77 10.68
CA PHE A 70 -4.07 -1.89 10.95
C PHE A 70 -4.30 -2.69 9.68
N LYS A 71 -4.09 -3.99 9.74
CA LYS A 71 -4.56 -4.95 8.76
C LYS A 71 -5.93 -5.48 9.15
N PHE A 72 -6.68 -6.00 8.19
CA PHE A 72 -8.04 -6.46 8.38
C PHE A 72 -8.09 -7.97 8.21
N TYR A 73 -8.72 -8.67 9.15
CA TYR A 73 -8.76 -10.13 9.19
C TYR A 73 -10.19 -10.64 9.36
N GLY A 74 -10.52 -11.74 8.69
CA GLY A 74 -11.81 -12.41 8.85
C GLY A 74 -11.94 -13.66 8.01
N ALA A 75 -13.10 -14.29 8.07
CA ALA A 75 -13.42 -15.41 7.20
C ALA A 75 -13.38 -14.97 5.73
N ALA A 76 -12.78 -15.77 4.88
CA ALA A 76 -12.80 -15.55 3.44
C ALA A 76 -14.24 -15.77 2.93
N PRO A 77 -14.86 -14.77 2.27
CA PRO A 77 -16.19 -14.95 1.73
C PRO A 77 -16.16 -15.92 0.55
N GLN A 78 -17.25 -16.63 0.36
CA GLN A 78 -17.44 -17.48 -0.81
C GLN A 78 -18.14 -16.67 -1.90
N ALA A 79 -17.82 -16.95 -3.16
CA ALA A 79 -18.59 -16.38 -4.27
C ALA A 79 -19.93 -17.10 -4.43
N ASP A 80 -20.96 -16.33 -4.73
CA ASP A 80 -22.31 -16.88 -4.97
C ASP A 80 -22.41 -17.68 -6.28
N LEU A 81 -21.54 -17.38 -7.24
CA LEU A 81 -21.49 -18.02 -8.55
C LEU A 81 -20.08 -18.52 -8.85
N PRO A 82 -19.94 -19.53 -9.73
CA PRO A 82 -18.62 -19.94 -10.24
C PRO A 82 -17.91 -18.77 -10.95
N VAL A 83 -16.64 -18.56 -10.64
CA VAL A 83 -15.80 -17.54 -11.25
C VAL A 83 -14.62 -18.19 -11.97
N PRO A 84 -14.13 -17.58 -13.05
CA PRO A 84 -12.93 -18.03 -13.73
C PRO A 84 -11.71 -18.01 -12.82
N ARG A 85 -10.81 -18.95 -13.04
CA ARG A 85 -9.51 -18.96 -12.33
C ARG A 85 -8.66 -17.78 -12.75
N ALA A 86 -8.05 -17.14 -11.78
CA ALA A 86 -7.08 -16.11 -12.03
C ALA A 86 -5.84 -16.69 -12.75
N ARG A 87 -5.27 -15.91 -13.65
CA ARG A 87 -4.02 -16.23 -14.34
C ARG A 87 -2.85 -15.60 -13.59
N ASP A 88 -1.86 -16.40 -13.23
CA ASP A 88 -0.64 -15.88 -12.64
C ASP A 88 0.14 -15.02 -13.64
N LEU A 89 0.75 -13.94 -13.15
CA LEU A 89 1.56 -13.00 -13.92
C LEU A 89 3.03 -13.11 -13.51
N ASP A 90 3.92 -13.13 -14.50
CA ASP A 90 5.37 -13.11 -14.30
C ASP A 90 5.95 -11.79 -14.81
N LEU A 91 6.45 -10.94 -13.91
CA LEU A 91 7.04 -9.64 -14.27
C LEU A 91 8.28 -9.74 -15.18
N LYS A 92 8.87 -10.93 -15.34
CA LYS A 92 9.94 -11.19 -16.33
C LYS A 92 9.42 -11.31 -17.75
N GLN A 93 8.12 -11.55 -17.91
CA GLN A 93 7.48 -11.60 -19.24
C GLN A 93 7.01 -10.19 -19.62
N THR A 94 7.48 -9.70 -20.77
CA THR A 94 7.16 -8.34 -21.22
C THR A 94 5.65 -8.09 -21.33
N ALA A 95 4.88 -9.08 -21.80
CA ALA A 95 3.43 -8.96 -21.92
C ALA A 95 2.74 -8.82 -20.55
N ASP A 96 3.16 -9.60 -19.55
CA ASP A 96 2.60 -9.55 -18.20
C ASP A 96 2.98 -8.24 -17.49
N LEU A 97 4.25 -7.83 -17.62
CA LEU A 97 4.71 -6.53 -17.08
C LEU A 97 3.89 -5.38 -17.67
N HIS A 98 3.68 -5.37 -18.98
CA HIS A 98 2.87 -4.33 -19.64
C HIS A 98 1.42 -4.33 -19.14
N MET A 99 0.84 -5.50 -18.93
CA MET A 99 -0.51 -5.65 -18.38
C MET A 99 -0.62 -5.09 -16.95
N VAL A 100 0.34 -5.40 -16.08
CA VAL A 100 0.42 -4.84 -14.73
C VAL A 100 0.57 -3.32 -14.77
N GLN A 101 1.42 -2.80 -15.67
CA GLN A 101 1.58 -1.35 -15.83
C GLN A 101 0.28 -0.66 -16.25
N ILE A 102 -0.46 -1.23 -17.20
CA ILE A 102 -1.76 -0.69 -17.63
C ILE A 102 -2.75 -0.69 -16.45
N ALA A 103 -2.84 -1.80 -15.70
CA ALA A 103 -3.72 -1.87 -14.54
C ALA A 103 -3.38 -0.79 -13.50
N LEU A 104 -2.09 -0.59 -13.20
CA LEU A 104 -1.61 0.44 -12.25
C LEU A 104 -1.85 1.87 -12.77
N ASP A 105 -1.69 2.13 -14.06
CA ASP A 105 -1.91 3.45 -14.65
C ASP A 105 -3.41 3.84 -14.70
N THR A 106 -4.30 2.85 -14.78
CA THR A 106 -5.75 3.06 -14.92
C THR A 106 -6.55 2.79 -13.66
N ARG A 107 -5.89 2.31 -12.58
CA ARG A 107 -6.55 1.93 -11.33
C ARG A 107 -7.30 3.08 -10.67
N GLN A 108 -8.40 2.75 -10.04
CA GLN A 108 -9.03 3.58 -9.03
C GLN A 108 -8.38 3.35 -7.65
N PRO A 109 -8.58 4.26 -6.68
CA PRO A 109 -8.16 4.02 -5.31
C PRO A 109 -8.72 2.70 -4.79
N VAL A 110 -7.88 1.85 -4.20
CA VAL A 110 -8.31 0.57 -3.60
C VAL A 110 -9.20 0.79 -2.37
N SER A 111 -9.14 1.96 -1.77
CA SER A 111 -9.93 2.38 -0.62
C SER A 111 -10.14 3.90 -0.67
N GLU A 112 -11.31 4.35 -0.22
CA GLU A 112 -11.59 5.78 0.01
C GLU A 112 -11.11 6.24 1.38
N THR A 113 -10.96 5.33 2.34
CA THR A 113 -10.46 5.66 3.68
C THR A 113 -9.00 6.07 3.64
N PHE A 114 -8.14 5.23 3.05
CA PHE A 114 -6.73 5.51 2.84
C PHE A 114 -6.15 4.63 1.73
N SER A 115 -5.53 5.23 0.74
CA SER A 115 -4.81 4.48 -0.31
C SER A 115 -3.77 5.35 -1.02
N VAL A 116 -2.77 4.69 -1.64
CA VAL A 116 -1.84 5.30 -2.59
C VAL A 116 -2.38 5.09 -3.99
N VAL A 117 -2.54 6.16 -4.77
CA VAL A 117 -3.24 6.06 -6.06
C VAL A 117 -2.28 5.76 -7.21
N ARG A 118 -1.18 6.48 -7.33
CA ARG A 118 -0.28 6.39 -8.49
C ARG A 118 1.16 6.30 -8.03
N GLN A 119 1.61 5.08 -7.78
CA GLN A 119 2.97 4.77 -7.36
C GLN A 119 3.39 3.42 -7.96
N LYS A 120 3.31 3.31 -9.28
CA LYS A 120 3.57 2.04 -9.98
C LYS A 120 5.01 1.56 -9.82
N GLU A 121 5.95 2.48 -9.71
CA GLU A 121 7.37 2.17 -9.54
C GLU A 121 7.60 1.38 -8.26
N MET A 122 7.03 1.84 -7.13
CA MET A 122 7.16 1.15 -5.85
C MET A 122 6.41 -0.19 -5.84
N PHE A 123 5.22 -0.22 -6.44
CA PHE A 123 4.48 -1.48 -6.60
C PHE A 123 5.32 -2.53 -7.33
N LEU A 124 5.91 -2.17 -8.45
CA LEU A 124 6.72 -3.09 -9.26
C LEU A 124 8.01 -3.50 -8.55
N LEU A 125 8.68 -2.56 -7.87
CA LEU A 125 9.89 -2.84 -7.11
C LEU A 125 9.61 -3.79 -5.93
N ASN A 126 8.59 -3.51 -5.12
CA ASN A 126 8.24 -4.35 -3.98
C ASN A 126 7.77 -5.75 -4.42
N ALA A 127 6.98 -5.84 -5.50
CA ALA A 127 6.60 -7.11 -6.09
C ALA A 127 7.78 -7.90 -6.68
N HIS A 128 8.84 -7.20 -7.14
CA HIS A 128 10.04 -7.83 -7.68
C HIS A 128 11.00 -8.31 -6.57
N PHE A 129 11.16 -7.52 -5.50
CA PHE A 129 12.11 -7.82 -4.44
C PHE A 129 11.60 -8.85 -3.44
N ASP A 130 10.31 -9.03 -3.33
CA ASP A 130 9.69 -10.02 -2.45
C ASP A 130 9.17 -11.22 -3.27
N PRO A 131 9.91 -12.35 -3.32
CA PRO A 131 9.56 -13.50 -4.16
C PRO A 131 8.29 -14.23 -3.69
N ASP A 132 7.81 -13.96 -2.48
CA ASP A 132 6.57 -14.55 -1.97
C ASP A 132 5.33 -13.83 -2.49
N ILE A 133 5.48 -12.62 -3.04
CA ILE A 133 4.38 -11.89 -3.64
C ILE A 133 4.01 -12.52 -4.98
N ARG A 134 2.75 -12.90 -5.08
CA ARG A 134 2.13 -13.37 -6.32
C ARG A 134 1.30 -12.25 -6.94
N LEU A 135 1.38 -12.14 -8.24
CA LEU A 135 0.50 -11.28 -9.03
C LEU A 135 -0.40 -12.16 -9.87
N SER A 136 -1.70 -11.92 -9.80
CA SER A 136 -2.68 -12.69 -10.58
C SER A 136 -3.68 -11.76 -11.26
N LEU A 137 -4.03 -12.07 -12.52
CA LEU A 137 -5.01 -11.33 -13.31
C LEU A 137 -6.39 -12.01 -13.20
N LEU A 138 -7.37 -11.24 -12.76
CA LEU A 138 -8.78 -11.56 -12.91
C LEU A 138 -9.24 -10.92 -14.23
N ALA A 139 -9.35 -11.74 -15.27
CA ALA A 139 -9.55 -11.24 -16.63
C ALA A 139 -10.91 -10.56 -16.84
N GLU A 140 -11.96 -11.04 -16.16
CA GLU A 140 -13.31 -10.45 -16.27
C GLU A 140 -13.41 -9.06 -15.64
N ASP A 141 -12.55 -8.75 -14.65
CA ASP A 141 -12.54 -7.48 -13.93
C ASP A 141 -11.42 -6.54 -14.40
N ASP A 142 -10.55 -6.96 -15.32
CA ASP A 142 -9.30 -6.27 -15.65
C ASP A 142 -8.49 -5.91 -14.38
N ALA A 143 -8.51 -6.80 -13.39
CA ALA A 143 -7.94 -6.55 -12.08
C ALA A 143 -6.66 -7.37 -11.84
N VAL A 144 -5.60 -6.71 -11.41
CA VAL A 144 -4.37 -7.34 -10.94
C VAL A 144 -4.39 -7.38 -9.42
N ILE A 145 -4.31 -8.57 -8.85
CA ILE A 145 -4.28 -8.82 -7.41
C ILE A 145 -2.85 -9.13 -7.00
N ALA A 146 -2.34 -8.37 -6.03
CA ALA A 146 -1.08 -8.67 -5.35
C ALA A 146 -1.39 -9.38 -4.03
N TRP A 147 -0.89 -10.61 -3.88
CA TRP A 147 -1.27 -11.46 -2.76
C TRP A 147 -0.16 -12.44 -2.36
N LYS A 148 -0.29 -13.02 -1.15
CA LYS A 148 0.54 -14.11 -0.66
C LYS A 148 -0.32 -15.22 -0.06
N PRO A 149 0.02 -16.51 -0.23
CA PRO A 149 -0.55 -17.58 0.59
C PRO A 149 0.02 -17.47 2.01
N GLN A 150 -0.82 -17.73 3.01
CA GLN A 150 -0.40 -17.84 4.41
C GLN A 150 -0.83 -19.22 4.95
N GLY A 151 0.11 -20.14 5.01
CA GLY A 151 -0.21 -21.54 5.27
C GLY A 151 -1.06 -22.14 4.15
N GLN A 152 -1.96 -23.09 4.50
CA GLN A 152 -2.76 -23.82 3.52
C GLN A 152 -4.14 -23.24 3.27
N THR A 153 -4.68 -22.46 4.23
CA THR A 153 -6.08 -22.03 4.23
C THR A 153 -6.29 -20.54 4.37
N SER A 154 -5.23 -19.76 4.45
CA SER A 154 -5.31 -18.30 4.57
C SER A 154 -4.61 -17.61 3.41
N LEU A 155 -5.12 -16.45 3.01
CA LEU A 155 -4.47 -15.60 2.04
C LEU A 155 -4.33 -14.18 2.56
N GLN A 156 -3.28 -13.51 2.10
CA GLN A 156 -3.03 -12.09 2.32
C GLN A 156 -3.25 -11.35 1.02
N ILE A 157 -4.16 -10.37 1.01
CA ILE A 157 -4.34 -9.43 -0.10
C ILE A 157 -3.56 -8.17 0.23
N LEU A 158 -2.52 -7.89 -0.55
CA LEU A 158 -1.59 -6.79 -0.32
C LEU A 158 -2.02 -5.51 -1.04
N ASP A 159 -2.52 -5.65 -2.26
CA ASP A 159 -3.04 -4.54 -3.08
C ASP A 159 -3.93 -5.08 -4.21
N VAL A 160 -4.77 -4.20 -4.78
CA VAL A 160 -5.59 -4.46 -5.96
C VAL A 160 -5.43 -3.31 -6.94
N ALA A 161 -4.99 -3.60 -8.15
CA ALA A 161 -4.92 -2.63 -9.23
C ALA A 161 -6.05 -2.91 -10.24
N ALA A 162 -7.11 -2.13 -10.18
CA ALA A 162 -8.30 -2.29 -11.02
C ALA A 162 -9.02 -0.95 -11.22
N ARG A 163 -9.80 -0.83 -12.29
CA ARG A 163 -10.74 0.29 -12.49
C ARG A 163 -11.96 0.17 -11.56
N ASN A 164 -12.42 -1.06 -11.34
CA ASN A 164 -13.46 -1.39 -10.37
C ASN A 164 -12.90 -2.48 -9.47
N VAL A 165 -12.81 -2.20 -8.17
CA VAL A 165 -12.27 -3.17 -7.20
C VAL A 165 -13.27 -4.32 -7.06
N PRO A 166 -12.91 -5.57 -7.39
CA PRO A 166 -13.81 -6.71 -7.27
C PRO A 166 -14.15 -6.99 -5.80
N PRO A 167 -15.34 -7.54 -5.51
CA PRO A 167 -15.67 -8.06 -4.17
C PRO A 167 -14.65 -9.12 -3.73
N LEU A 168 -14.35 -9.16 -2.42
CA LEU A 168 -13.36 -10.12 -1.90
C LEU A 168 -13.75 -11.57 -2.19
N GLY A 169 -15.04 -11.91 -2.17
CA GLY A 169 -15.51 -13.26 -2.53
C GLY A 169 -15.13 -13.66 -3.95
N HIS A 170 -15.24 -12.74 -4.90
CA HIS A 170 -14.82 -12.96 -6.28
C HIS A 170 -13.29 -13.18 -6.37
N ILE A 171 -12.50 -12.31 -5.71
CA ILE A 171 -11.04 -12.45 -5.65
C ILE A 171 -10.64 -13.82 -5.07
N VAL A 172 -11.17 -14.18 -3.91
CA VAL A 172 -10.86 -15.44 -3.23
C VAL A 172 -11.18 -16.64 -4.11
N ALA A 173 -12.38 -16.69 -4.70
CA ALA A 173 -12.81 -17.81 -5.55
C ALA A 173 -11.95 -17.94 -6.81
N SER A 174 -11.53 -16.82 -7.41
CA SER A 174 -10.63 -16.80 -8.57
C SER A 174 -9.22 -17.31 -8.23
N LEU A 175 -8.70 -16.97 -7.05
CA LEU A 175 -7.36 -17.40 -6.60
C LEU A 175 -7.31 -18.87 -6.17
N GLY A 176 -8.40 -19.43 -5.61
CA GLY A 176 -8.48 -20.84 -5.26
C GLY A 176 -9.56 -21.18 -4.24
N PRO A 177 -10.05 -22.43 -4.27
CA PRO A 177 -11.19 -22.85 -3.46
C PRO A 177 -10.87 -23.11 -1.98
N ASN A 178 -9.59 -23.11 -1.59
CA ASN A 178 -9.17 -23.62 -0.28
C ASN A 178 -9.01 -22.56 0.80
N PHE A 179 -9.20 -21.28 0.47
CA PHE A 179 -9.00 -20.22 1.43
C PHE A 179 -10.21 -20.08 2.36
N GLN A 180 -9.98 -20.21 3.66
CA GLN A 180 -10.98 -20.06 4.72
C GLN A 180 -10.90 -18.70 5.40
N ASN A 181 -9.71 -18.08 5.39
CA ASN A 181 -9.45 -16.80 6.01
C ASN A 181 -8.76 -15.85 5.03
N ALA A 182 -9.07 -14.57 5.17
CA ALA A 182 -8.43 -13.50 4.44
C ALA A 182 -7.85 -12.46 5.40
N GLU A 183 -6.67 -11.96 5.07
CA GLU A 183 -6.03 -10.83 5.69
C GLU A 183 -5.78 -9.77 4.61
N VAL A 184 -6.30 -8.55 4.80
CA VAL A 184 -6.24 -7.48 3.81
C VAL A 184 -5.39 -6.35 4.36
N PHE A 185 -4.44 -5.85 3.56
CA PHE A 185 -3.44 -4.86 3.95
C PHE A 185 -3.79 -3.44 3.47
N PHE A 186 -5.07 -3.16 3.38
CA PHE A 186 -5.65 -1.84 3.12
C PHE A 186 -7.09 -1.82 3.65
N PRO A 187 -7.72 -0.66 3.86
CA PRO A 187 -9.11 -0.59 4.32
C PRO A 187 -10.05 -1.28 3.32
N PRO A 188 -10.93 -2.19 3.78
CA PRO A 188 -11.72 -3.06 2.90
C PRO A 188 -13.05 -2.44 2.46
N ASP A 189 -13.19 -1.11 2.52
CA ASP A 189 -14.42 -0.37 2.23
C ASP A 189 -14.98 -0.58 0.81
N ARG A 190 -14.13 -1.08 -0.12
CA ARG A 190 -14.52 -1.38 -1.50
C ARG A 190 -14.57 -2.88 -1.83
N LEU A 191 -14.34 -3.76 -0.85
CA LEU A 191 -14.26 -5.21 -1.08
C LEU A 191 -15.56 -5.97 -0.83
N ASP A 192 -16.64 -5.27 -0.48
CA ASP A 192 -17.91 -5.88 -0.01
C ASP A 192 -17.64 -6.93 1.09
N TRP A 193 -16.73 -6.60 2.00
CA TRP A 193 -16.31 -7.47 3.09
C TRP A 193 -15.97 -6.66 4.34
N LYS A 194 -16.25 -7.25 5.51
CA LYS A 194 -15.97 -6.65 6.80
C LYS A 194 -14.97 -7.50 7.58
N GLY A 195 -13.70 -7.14 7.47
CA GLY A 195 -12.65 -7.70 8.31
C GLY A 195 -12.52 -6.95 9.63
N ALA A 196 -12.15 -7.66 10.70
CA ALA A 196 -11.80 -7.04 11.97
C ALA A 196 -10.42 -6.37 11.86
N ALA A 197 -10.34 -5.08 12.19
CA ALA A 197 -9.07 -4.36 12.24
C ALA A 197 -8.18 -4.94 13.35
N ARG A 198 -6.93 -5.26 13.01
CA ARG A 198 -5.90 -5.75 13.94
C ARG A 198 -4.66 -4.88 13.80
N PRO A 199 -4.04 -4.45 14.91
CA PRO A 199 -2.80 -3.68 14.84
C PRO A 199 -1.75 -4.41 13.99
N HIS A 200 -1.12 -3.68 13.07
CA HIS A 200 0.03 -4.16 12.34
C HIS A 200 1.32 -3.71 13.04
N GLN A 201 2.21 -4.66 13.30
CA GLN A 201 3.54 -4.40 13.83
C GLN A 201 4.55 -4.81 12.76
N GLY A 202 5.16 -3.83 12.12
CA GLY A 202 6.26 -4.00 11.18
C GLY A 202 7.58 -3.53 11.79
N ASP A 203 8.68 -3.75 11.08
CA ASP A 203 10.03 -3.29 11.48
C ASP A 203 10.13 -1.75 11.43
N CYS A 204 9.33 -1.11 10.60
CA CYS A 204 9.23 0.33 10.47
C CYS A 204 7.84 0.83 10.87
N VAL A 205 7.79 2.02 11.44
CA VAL A 205 6.54 2.73 11.73
C VAL A 205 6.26 3.76 10.64
N LEU A 206 4.99 3.90 10.29
CA LEU A 206 4.52 4.97 9.42
C LEU A 206 4.50 6.29 10.20
N MET A 207 5.14 7.31 9.63
CA MET A 207 5.07 8.66 10.17
C MET A 207 4.51 9.63 9.13
N VAL A 208 3.69 10.56 9.60
CA VAL A 208 3.00 11.56 8.75
C VAL A 208 3.19 12.96 9.33
N ARG A 209 3.34 13.93 8.44
CA ARG A 209 3.37 15.36 8.72
C ARG A 209 2.36 16.09 7.82
N GLY A 210 1.70 17.12 8.32
CA GLY A 210 0.81 17.98 7.51
C GLY A 210 -0.62 17.48 7.34
N LEU A 211 -0.93 16.26 7.79
CA LEU A 211 -2.32 15.79 7.87
C LEU A 211 -2.87 16.02 9.28
N GLU A 212 -4.12 16.48 9.34
CA GLU A 212 -4.82 16.64 10.61
C GLU A 212 -5.03 15.26 11.28
N PRO A 213 -4.82 15.14 12.62
CA PRO A 213 -5.06 13.89 13.34
C PRO A 213 -6.47 13.33 13.13
N ALA A 214 -7.46 14.24 13.10
CA ALA A 214 -8.86 13.87 12.91
C ALA A 214 -9.14 13.23 11.55
N SER A 215 -8.29 13.42 10.54
CA SER A 215 -8.44 12.77 9.23
C SER A 215 -7.93 11.32 9.18
N LEU A 216 -7.25 10.86 10.21
CA LEU A 216 -6.62 9.53 10.29
C LEU A 216 -7.15 8.72 11.50
N THR A 217 -8.43 8.85 11.81
CA THR A 217 -9.06 8.18 12.98
C THR A 217 -9.55 6.78 12.69
N GLN A 218 -9.84 6.47 11.42
CA GLN A 218 -10.25 5.13 11.03
C GLN A 218 -9.02 4.21 10.90
N PRO A 219 -9.15 2.92 11.20
CA PRO A 219 -8.09 1.96 10.96
C PRO A 219 -7.70 1.92 9.47
N PHE A 220 -6.42 2.02 9.17
CA PHE A 220 -5.89 1.88 7.83
C PHE A 220 -4.49 1.28 7.82
N MET A 221 -4.03 0.89 6.66
CA MET A 221 -2.66 0.48 6.40
C MET A 221 -2.17 1.08 5.08
N LEU A 222 -0.92 1.48 5.05
CA LEU A 222 -0.20 1.71 3.80
C LEU A 222 0.04 0.34 3.14
N SER A 223 -0.38 0.17 1.89
CA SER A 223 -0.12 -1.06 1.16
C SER A 223 1.37 -1.41 1.18
N PRO A 224 1.76 -2.67 1.45
CA PRO A 224 3.16 -3.10 1.35
C PRO A 224 3.77 -2.88 -0.03
N LEU A 225 2.95 -2.80 -1.07
CA LEU A 225 3.38 -2.49 -2.43
C LEU A 225 3.67 -0.99 -2.65
N ALA A 226 3.32 -0.14 -1.68
CA ALA A 226 3.61 1.29 -1.70
C ALA A 226 4.73 1.67 -0.71
N ASP A 227 5.39 0.69 -0.08
CA ASP A 227 6.55 0.88 0.77
C ASP A 227 7.73 1.44 -0.05
N PHE A 228 8.48 2.39 0.52
CA PHE A 228 9.55 3.14 -0.17
C PHE A 228 10.71 3.50 0.74
#